data_4eb0004a0d3401952b240dec717f4f2c
#
_entry.id   4eb0004a0d3401952b240dec717f4f2c
#
_cell.length_a   1.000
_cell.length_b   1.000
_cell.length_c   1.000
_cell.angle_alpha   90.00
_cell.angle_beta   90.00
_cell.angle_gamma   90.00
#
_symmetry.space_group_name_H-M   'P 1'
#
loop_
_entity.id
_entity.type
_entity.pdbx_description
1 polymer ?
#
loop_
_entity_poly.entity_id
_entity_poly.type
_entity_poly.pdbx_seq_one_letter_code
_entity_poly.pdbx_strand_id
1 'polypeptide(L)'
;MLGEDWNSRRLRKALIEEYPYLQPRNVWTDKIAEDYDYEYIRGEHELPEGWFELFLQMCEDIREPLIKADYLNEFRFSQLKEKYGSMRVYTFGATSEVNDIIAKYEFLSQQICCVCGKPATTQTYGWICPYCFEHVKNSGEKLDDCAVIDIKTSYVRRIWSAGSHMETVVDCSDEWQRYLKRIGYTDD
;
A
#
# COMPACT_ATOMS: atom_id res chain seq x y z
N MET A 1 -6.75 14.44 -3.90
CA MET A 1 -8.07 14.82 -4.45
C MET A 1 -8.45 13.90 -5.63
N LEU A 2 -8.50 12.58 -5.38
CA LEU A 2 -8.90 11.55 -6.36
C LEU A 2 -10.16 10.79 -5.89
N GLY A 3 -10.82 11.26 -4.82
CA GLY A 3 -11.86 10.51 -4.11
C GLY A 3 -13.06 10.08 -4.95
N GLU A 4 -13.69 10.97 -5.71
CA GLU A 4 -14.88 10.65 -6.51
C GLU A 4 -14.54 10.17 -7.92
N ASP A 5 -13.49 10.70 -8.55
CA ASP A 5 -13.09 10.33 -9.92
C ASP A 5 -12.30 9.01 -9.99
N TRP A 6 -11.71 8.58 -8.88
CA TRP A 6 -10.97 7.32 -8.81
C TRP A 6 -11.83 6.10 -9.19
N ASN A 7 -13.10 6.10 -8.85
CA ASN A 7 -14.04 5.03 -9.20
C ASN A 7 -14.47 5.03 -10.67
N SER A 8 -14.12 6.06 -11.44
CA SER A 8 -14.52 6.11 -12.84
C SER A 8 -13.72 5.14 -13.71
N ARG A 9 -14.37 4.44 -14.62
CA ARG A 9 -13.72 3.55 -15.60
C ARG A 9 -12.59 4.24 -16.35
N ARG A 10 -12.73 5.55 -16.60
CA ARG A 10 -11.73 6.34 -17.32
C ARG A 10 -10.44 6.48 -16.56
N LEU A 11 -10.50 6.76 -15.26
CA LEU A 11 -9.31 6.91 -14.43
C LEU A 11 -8.58 5.58 -14.26
N ARG A 12 -9.32 4.50 -14.07
CA ARG A 12 -8.76 3.15 -13.99
C ARG A 12 -8.05 2.75 -15.27
N LYS A 13 -8.64 3.05 -16.42
CA LYS A 13 -8.01 2.81 -17.72
C LYS A 13 -6.71 3.59 -17.86
N ALA A 14 -6.68 4.87 -17.48
CA ALA A 14 -5.47 5.69 -17.51
C ALA A 14 -4.37 5.12 -16.61
N LEU A 15 -4.71 4.62 -15.42
CA LEU A 15 -3.75 3.99 -14.52
C LEU A 15 -3.17 2.69 -15.11
N ILE A 16 -3.97 1.89 -15.80
CA ILE A 16 -3.47 0.67 -16.44
C ILE A 16 -2.59 1.00 -17.66
N GLU A 17 -2.89 2.06 -18.39
CA GLU A 17 -2.04 2.54 -19.48
C GLU A 17 -0.68 3.01 -18.93
N GLU A 18 -0.66 3.63 -17.75
CA GLU A 18 0.55 4.09 -17.07
C GLU A 18 1.30 2.93 -16.37
N TYR A 19 0.56 2.05 -15.71
CA TYR A 19 1.06 0.90 -14.96
C TYR A 19 0.45 -0.40 -15.49
N PRO A 20 0.98 -1.01 -16.57
CA PRO A 20 0.39 -2.20 -17.21
C PRO A 20 0.21 -3.39 -16.28
N TYR A 21 1.01 -3.48 -15.24
CA TYR A 21 0.92 -4.53 -14.21
C TYR A 21 -0.30 -4.38 -13.27
N LEU A 22 -1.06 -3.29 -13.38
CA LEU A 22 -2.37 -3.14 -12.74
C LEU A 22 -3.51 -3.78 -13.55
N GLN A 23 -3.23 -4.29 -14.75
CA GLN A 23 -4.24 -4.96 -15.56
C GLN A 23 -4.72 -6.25 -14.86
N PRO A 24 -6.01 -6.36 -14.52
CA PRO A 24 -6.54 -7.57 -13.91
C PRO A 24 -6.38 -8.78 -14.85
N ARG A 25 -5.94 -9.89 -14.29
CA ARG A 25 -5.79 -11.15 -15.01
C ARG A 25 -6.37 -12.29 -14.21
N ASN A 26 -6.89 -13.27 -14.91
CA ASN A 26 -7.33 -14.51 -14.31
C ASN A 26 -6.10 -15.27 -13.78
N VAL A 27 -6.07 -15.53 -12.47
CA VAL A 27 -4.92 -16.17 -11.79
C VAL A 27 -4.59 -17.60 -12.28
N TRP A 28 -5.55 -18.26 -12.93
CA TRP A 28 -5.38 -19.62 -13.42
C TRP A 28 -4.93 -19.69 -14.89
N THR A 29 -5.36 -18.72 -15.70
CA THR A 29 -5.14 -18.74 -17.15
C THR A 29 -4.19 -17.65 -17.63
N ASP A 30 -3.84 -16.70 -16.79
CA ASP A 30 -3.10 -15.45 -17.05
C ASP A 30 -3.70 -14.60 -18.19
N LYS A 31 -4.94 -14.88 -18.58
CA LYS A 31 -5.63 -14.07 -19.57
C LYS A 31 -6.15 -12.79 -18.93
N ILE A 32 -6.16 -11.70 -19.71
CA ILE A 32 -6.81 -10.46 -19.32
C ILE A 32 -8.27 -10.78 -18.97
N ALA A 33 -8.70 -10.36 -17.78
CA ALA A 33 -10.06 -10.53 -17.32
C ALA A 33 -10.90 -9.34 -17.83
N GLU A 34 -11.53 -9.52 -19.00
CA GLU A 34 -12.35 -8.48 -19.64
C GLU A 34 -13.62 -8.14 -18.83
N ASP A 35 -14.12 -9.13 -18.09
CA ASP A 35 -15.32 -9.01 -17.24
C ASP A 35 -14.99 -8.50 -15.81
N TYR A 36 -13.73 -8.37 -15.48
CA TYR A 36 -13.34 -7.81 -14.20
C TYR A 36 -13.57 -6.31 -14.24
N ASP A 37 -14.56 -5.88 -13.54
CA ASP A 37 -14.65 -4.49 -13.13
C ASP A 37 -13.40 -4.23 -12.27
N TYR A 38 -12.57 -3.29 -12.64
CA TYR A 38 -11.27 -2.94 -12.02
C TYR A 38 -11.30 -2.78 -10.49
N GLU A 39 -12.38 -3.17 -9.86
CA GLU A 39 -12.61 -3.26 -8.42
C GLU A 39 -11.63 -4.18 -7.70
N TYR A 40 -10.98 -5.07 -8.41
CA TYR A 40 -9.98 -5.95 -7.86
C TYR A 40 -8.78 -5.19 -7.24
N ILE A 41 -8.40 -4.03 -7.78
CA ILE A 41 -7.38 -3.16 -7.19
C ILE A 41 -7.96 -2.40 -5.99
N ARG A 42 -9.26 -2.25 -5.95
CA ARG A 42 -10.03 -1.56 -4.95
C ARG A 42 -11.33 -2.30 -4.62
N GLY A 43 -11.29 -3.61 -4.41
CA GLY A 43 -12.44 -4.28 -3.83
C GLY A 43 -12.92 -3.49 -2.61
N GLU A 44 -14.22 -3.32 -2.43
CA GLU A 44 -14.80 -2.51 -1.33
C GLU A 44 -14.22 -2.85 0.05
N HIS A 45 -13.54 -3.99 0.16
CA HIS A 45 -12.97 -4.54 1.39
C HIS A 45 -11.46 -4.77 1.36
N GLU A 46 -10.77 -4.48 0.24
CA GLU A 46 -9.38 -4.92 0.11
C GLU A 46 -8.36 -3.82 0.39
N LEU A 47 -8.46 -2.65 -0.21
CA LEU A 47 -7.53 -1.53 0.04
C LEU A 47 -8.28 -0.29 0.55
N PRO A 48 -8.03 0.17 1.79
CA PRO A 48 -8.62 1.39 2.32
C PRO A 48 -8.32 2.62 1.44
N GLU A 49 -9.30 3.49 1.31
CA GLU A 49 -9.19 4.68 0.45
C GLU A 49 -8.00 5.57 0.82
N GLY A 50 -7.74 5.73 2.11
CA GLY A 50 -6.63 6.54 2.59
C GLY A 50 -5.24 6.03 2.20
N TRP A 51 -5.11 4.76 1.79
CA TRP A 51 -3.81 4.20 1.37
C TRP A 51 -3.58 4.27 -0.14
N PHE A 52 -4.52 4.85 -0.88
CA PHE A 52 -4.46 4.82 -2.32
C PHE A 52 -3.27 5.61 -2.90
N GLU A 53 -3.02 6.83 -2.39
CA GLU A 53 -1.87 7.63 -2.82
C GLU A 53 -0.53 6.97 -2.47
N LEU A 54 -0.46 6.26 -1.32
CA LEU A 54 0.70 5.47 -0.96
C LEU A 54 0.91 4.30 -1.93
N PHE A 55 -0.17 3.62 -2.31
CA PHE A 55 -0.15 2.55 -3.30
C PHE A 55 0.32 3.04 -4.67
N LEU A 56 -0.15 4.20 -5.14
CA LEU A 56 0.32 4.78 -6.39
C LEU A 56 1.81 5.12 -6.35
N GLN A 57 2.30 5.69 -5.25
CA GLN A 57 3.73 5.96 -5.09
C GLN A 57 4.55 4.66 -5.10
N MET A 58 4.06 3.58 -4.50
CA MET A 58 4.67 2.26 -4.62
C MET A 58 4.73 1.79 -6.08
N CYS A 59 3.64 1.96 -6.84
CA CYS A 59 3.61 1.60 -8.26
C CYS A 59 4.66 2.38 -9.06
N GLU A 60 4.85 3.67 -8.78
CA GLU A 60 5.90 4.47 -9.40
C GLU A 60 7.30 3.91 -9.09
N ASP A 61 7.55 3.60 -7.81
CA ASP A 61 8.87 3.15 -7.35
C ASP A 61 9.27 1.75 -7.84
N ILE A 62 8.32 0.83 -8.03
CA ILE A 62 8.63 -0.50 -8.55
C ILE A 62 8.84 -0.52 -10.07
N ARG A 63 8.41 0.52 -10.79
CA ARG A 63 8.42 0.56 -12.24
C ARG A 63 9.82 0.43 -12.84
N GLU A 64 10.76 1.25 -12.38
CA GLU A 64 12.14 1.25 -12.90
C GLU A 64 12.87 -0.08 -12.59
N PRO A 65 12.82 -0.64 -11.38
CA PRO A 65 13.33 -1.98 -11.10
C PRO A 65 12.75 -3.07 -12.00
N LEU A 66 11.44 -3.02 -12.28
CA LEU A 66 10.81 -3.99 -13.19
C LEU A 66 11.31 -3.85 -14.63
N ILE A 67 11.50 -2.62 -15.12
CA ILE A 67 12.07 -2.35 -16.45
C ILE A 67 13.49 -2.89 -16.54
N LYS A 68 14.35 -2.58 -15.54
CA LYS A 68 15.75 -3.06 -15.49
C LYS A 68 15.88 -4.57 -15.48
N ALA A 69 14.93 -5.24 -14.83
CA ALA A 69 14.91 -6.69 -14.74
C ALA A 69 14.26 -7.37 -15.95
N ASP A 70 13.71 -6.60 -16.91
CA ASP A 70 12.87 -7.11 -18.01
C ASP A 70 11.64 -7.91 -17.54
N TYR A 71 11.08 -7.47 -16.39
CA TYR A 71 9.94 -8.12 -15.72
C TYR A 71 8.65 -7.30 -15.77
N LEU A 72 8.64 -6.17 -16.48
CA LEU A 72 7.48 -5.28 -16.54
C LEU A 72 6.21 -5.99 -17.06
N ASN A 73 6.38 -6.91 -18.00
CA ASN A 73 5.30 -7.70 -18.59
C ASN A 73 4.97 -8.98 -17.82
N GLU A 74 5.87 -9.44 -16.98
CA GLU A 74 5.73 -10.67 -16.18
C GLU A 74 5.16 -10.39 -14.78
N PHE A 75 5.46 -9.19 -14.23
CA PHE A 75 5.01 -8.80 -12.92
C PHE A 75 3.50 -8.57 -12.86
N ARG A 76 2.87 -9.07 -11.79
CA ARG A 76 1.42 -8.92 -11.52
C ARG A 76 1.16 -8.77 -10.04
N PHE A 77 0.22 -7.90 -9.70
CA PHE A 77 -0.43 -7.98 -8.40
C PHE A 77 -1.44 -9.14 -8.43
N SER A 78 -1.36 -10.05 -7.47
CA SER A 78 -2.32 -11.14 -7.32
C SER A 78 -3.39 -10.83 -6.28
N GLN A 79 -3.07 -10.04 -5.27
CA GLN A 79 -4.01 -9.54 -4.29
C GLN A 79 -3.48 -8.28 -3.60
N LEU A 80 -4.36 -7.32 -3.36
CA LEU A 80 -4.14 -6.13 -2.54
C LEU A 80 -5.22 -6.10 -1.48
N LYS A 81 -4.85 -5.98 -0.20
CA LYS A 81 -5.82 -5.93 0.88
C LYS A 81 -5.30 -5.26 2.13
N GLU A 82 -6.21 -4.86 2.99
CA GLU A 82 -5.93 -4.58 4.39
C GLU A 82 -5.79 -5.90 5.16
N LYS A 83 -4.83 -5.97 6.05
CA LYS A 83 -4.72 -7.05 7.04
C LYS A 83 -4.00 -6.57 8.28
N TYR A 84 -4.69 -6.60 9.42
CA TYR A 84 -4.14 -6.18 10.72
C TYR A 84 -3.55 -4.77 10.73
N GLY A 85 -4.28 -3.82 10.15
CA GLY A 85 -3.89 -2.41 10.11
C GLY A 85 -2.76 -2.07 9.15
N SER A 86 -2.46 -2.96 8.21
CA SER A 86 -1.46 -2.70 7.18
C SER A 86 -1.90 -3.16 5.79
N MET A 87 -1.42 -2.47 4.78
CA MET A 87 -1.49 -2.94 3.40
C MET A 87 -0.74 -4.27 3.26
N ARG A 88 -1.32 -5.21 2.52
CA ARG A 88 -0.66 -6.45 2.09
C ARG A 88 -0.72 -6.57 0.59
N VAL A 89 0.44 -6.78 0.01
CA VAL A 89 0.63 -6.84 -1.43
C VAL A 89 1.16 -8.23 -1.79
N TYR A 90 0.38 -8.96 -2.56
CA TYR A 90 0.78 -10.26 -3.08
C TYR A 90 1.03 -10.14 -4.58
N THR A 91 2.12 -10.72 -5.06
CA THR A 91 2.59 -10.55 -6.43
C THR A 91 2.99 -11.87 -7.08
N PHE A 92 3.02 -11.87 -8.41
CA PHE A 92 3.73 -12.84 -9.23
C PHE A 92 4.86 -12.13 -9.99
N GLY A 93 6.00 -12.81 -10.19
CA GLY A 93 7.11 -12.29 -10.98
C GLY A 93 7.88 -11.13 -10.33
N ALA A 94 7.83 -10.98 -9.00
CA ALA A 94 8.58 -9.93 -8.32
C ALA A 94 10.06 -10.33 -8.11
N THR A 95 10.97 -9.40 -8.42
CA THR A 95 12.38 -9.50 -8.04
C THR A 95 12.56 -9.23 -6.54
N SER A 96 13.76 -9.56 -6.00
CA SER A 96 14.07 -9.21 -4.61
C SER A 96 14.01 -7.70 -4.36
N GLU A 97 14.50 -6.89 -5.30
CA GLU A 97 14.45 -5.42 -5.20
C GLU A 97 13.01 -4.89 -5.17
N VAL A 98 12.14 -5.41 -6.04
CA VAL A 98 10.71 -5.06 -6.04
C VAL A 98 10.03 -5.46 -4.74
N ASN A 99 10.31 -6.66 -4.21
CA ASN A 99 9.78 -7.10 -2.92
C ASN A 99 10.28 -6.22 -1.76
N ASP A 100 11.52 -5.74 -1.82
CA ASP A 100 12.08 -4.84 -0.81
C ASP A 100 11.37 -3.48 -0.82
N ILE A 101 11.07 -2.95 -2.00
CA ILE A 101 10.28 -1.73 -2.15
C ILE A 101 8.86 -1.94 -1.59
N ILE A 102 8.16 -3.00 -2.00
CA ILE A 102 6.81 -3.32 -1.51
C ILE A 102 6.79 -3.39 0.02
N ALA A 103 7.77 -4.05 0.64
CA ALA A 103 7.85 -4.19 2.10
C ALA A 103 7.96 -2.83 2.82
N LYS A 104 8.64 -1.83 2.24
CA LYS A 104 8.67 -0.47 2.77
C LYS A 104 7.27 0.16 2.78
N TYR A 105 6.51 0.00 1.73
CA TYR A 105 5.16 0.55 1.61
C TYR A 105 4.14 -0.17 2.49
N GLU A 106 4.26 -1.48 2.66
CA GLU A 106 3.48 -2.24 3.65
C GLU A 106 3.76 -1.73 5.08
N PHE A 107 5.03 -1.44 5.40
CA PHE A 107 5.39 -0.85 6.69
C PHE A 107 4.81 0.55 6.87
N LEU A 108 4.97 1.44 5.88
CA LEU A 108 4.48 2.82 5.96
C LEU A 108 2.95 2.89 6.10
N SER A 109 2.21 1.96 5.49
CA SER A 109 0.75 1.94 5.55
C SER A 109 0.19 1.84 6.98
N GLN A 110 0.95 1.23 7.91
CA GLN A 110 0.56 1.06 9.31
C GLN A 110 0.46 2.39 10.08
N GLN A 111 0.98 3.46 9.52
CA GLN A 111 1.05 4.79 10.13
C GLN A 111 0.24 5.83 9.36
N ILE A 112 -0.59 5.38 8.43
CA ILE A 112 -1.41 6.22 7.56
C ILE A 112 -2.87 5.93 7.84
N CYS A 113 -3.65 6.97 8.10
CA CYS A 113 -5.08 6.84 8.33
C CYS A 113 -5.76 6.14 7.16
N CYS A 114 -6.42 5.01 7.43
CA CYS A 114 -7.09 4.20 6.42
C CYS A 114 -8.25 4.92 5.72
N VAL A 115 -8.74 6.04 6.27
CA VAL A 115 -9.85 6.82 5.69
C VAL A 115 -9.37 7.95 4.79
N CYS A 116 -8.43 8.79 5.26
CA CYS A 116 -8.07 10.04 4.57
C CYS A 116 -6.61 10.13 4.11
N GLY A 117 -5.77 9.16 4.42
CA GLY A 117 -4.37 9.17 4.03
C GLY A 117 -3.43 10.08 4.84
N LYS A 118 -3.94 10.88 5.78
CA LYS A 118 -3.08 11.67 6.68
C LYS A 118 -2.30 10.74 7.63
N PRO A 119 -1.18 11.20 8.22
CA PRO A 119 -0.52 10.47 9.29
C PRO A 119 -1.52 10.04 10.37
N ALA A 120 -1.44 8.78 10.77
CA ALA A 120 -2.30 8.24 11.82
C ALA A 120 -1.72 8.58 13.19
N THR A 121 -2.61 8.83 14.16
CA THR A 121 -2.24 9.11 15.55
C THR A 121 -2.59 7.97 16.49
N THR A 122 -3.52 7.11 16.06
CA THR A 122 -4.06 6.03 16.89
C THR A 122 -4.31 4.78 16.06
N GLN A 123 -4.26 3.64 16.74
CA GLN A 123 -4.61 2.35 16.19
C GLN A 123 -5.65 1.68 17.08
N THR A 124 -6.74 1.19 16.48
CA THR A 124 -7.78 0.45 17.21
C THR A 124 -7.32 -0.96 17.59
N TYR A 125 -7.92 -1.51 18.64
CA TYR A 125 -7.82 -2.93 19.00
C TYR A 125 -8.97 -3.72 18.32
N GLY A 126 -8.97 -5.01 18.39
CA GLY A 126 -10.00 -5.83 17.76
C GLY A 126 -9.87 -5.84 16.24
N TRP A 127 -10.64 -5.01 15.55
CA TRP A 127 -10.39 -4.72 14.13
C TRP A 127 -9.31 -3.66 14.04
N ILE A 128 -8.07 -4.07 13.83
CA ILE A 128 -6.91 -3.20 13.84
C ILE A 128 -6.93 -2.29 12.62
N CYS A 129 -7.04 -0.97 12.86
CA CYS A 129 -6.96 0.06 11.83
C CYS A 129 -6.20 1.29 12.33
N PRO A 130 -5.31 1.88 11.51
CA PRO A 130 -4.70 3.16 11.82
C PRO A 130 -5.65 4.31 11.45
N TYR A 131 -5.85 5.23 12.38
CA TYR A 131 -6.70 6.42 12.20
C TYR A 131 -5.97 7.69 12.61
N CYS A 132 -6.25 8.80 11.93
CA CYS A 132 -5.97 10.12 12.46
C CYS A 132 -6.99 10.49 13.55
N PHE A 133 -6.70 11.52 14.32
CA PHE A 133 -7.54 11.97 15.44
C PHE A 133 -8.99 12.26 15.03
N GLU A 134 -9.22 12.79 13.82
CA GLU A 134 -10.56 13.10 13.34
C GLU A 134 -11.37 11.83 13.03
N HIS A 135 -10.71 10.82 12.45
CA HIS A 135 -11.41 9.61 12.00
C HIS A 135 -11.59 8.57 13.09
N VAL A 136 -10.72 8.51 14.10
CA VAL A 136 -10.93 7.62 15.25
C VAL A 136 -12.19 7.97 16.02
N LYS A 137 -12.57 9.25 16.12
CA LYS A 137 -13.82 9.68 16.77
C LYS A 137 -15.06 9.13 16.07
N ASN A 138 -14.99 8.88 14.79
CA ASN A 138 -16.09 8.39 13.96
C ASN A 138 -16.06 6.86 13.79
N SER A 139 -15.04 6.18 14.28
CA SER A 139 -14.92 4.71 14.19
C SER A 139 -15.84 3.94 15.14
N GLY A 140 -16.42 4.64 16.14
CA GLY A 140 -17.17 4.02 17.24
C GLY A 140 -16.31 3.50 18.38
N GLU A 141 -14.99 3.56 18.27
CA GLU A 141 -14.05 3.17 19.32
C GLU A 141 -13.82 4.32 20.29
N LYS A 142 -13.56 3.99 21.55
CA LYS A 142 -13.16 4.99 22.55
C LYS A 142 -11.68 5.27 22.41
N LEU A 143 -11.28 6.54 22.43
CA LEU A 143 -9.88 6.95 22.32
C LEU A 143 -8.99 6.29 23.40
N ASP A 144 -9.51 6.11 24.60
CA ASP A 144 -8.80 5.47 25.72
C ASP A 144 -8.55 3.97 25.49
N ASP A 145 -9.31 3.37 24.55
CA ASP A 145 -9.19 1.96 24.15
C ASP A 145 -8.34 1.80 22.86
N CYS A 146 -7.60 2.83 22.42
CA CYS A 146 -6.76 2.80 21.25
C CYS A 146 -5.27 2.91 21.58
N ALA A 147 -4.42 2.24 20.84
CA ALA A 147 -2.97 2.43 20.95
C ALA A 147 -2.55 3.73 20.25
N VAL A 148 -1.58 4.44 20.82
CA VAL A 148 -0.96 5.60 20.16
C VAL A 148 0.02 5.10 19.11
N ILE A 149 -0.03 5.69 17.92
CA ILE A 149 0.96 5.46 16.87
C ILE A 149 2.06 6.50 17.00
N ASP A 150 3.29 6.00 17.15
CA ASP A 150 4.52 6.78 17.01
C ASP A 150 5.07 6.59 15.60
N ILE A 151 5.14 7.66 14.82
CA ILE A 151 5.57 7.60 13.40
C ILE A 151 7.03 7.19 13.32
N LYS A 152 7.30 6.15 12.56
CA LYS A 152 8.63 5.59 12.33
C LYS A 152 8.96 5.59 10.85
N THR A 153 10.15 6.01 10.52
CA THR A 153 10.66 5.99 9.14
C THR A 153 11.66 4.87 8.88
N SER A 154 11.80 3.94 9.83
CA SER A 154 12.66 2.76 9.66
C SER A 154 12.10 1.56 10.42
N TYR A 155 12.43 0.36 9.96
CA TYR A 155 12.10 -0.89 10.61
C TYR A 155 13.24 -1.90 10.56
N VAL A 156 13.22 -2.89 11.46
CA VAL A 156 14.18 -3.98 11.46
C VAL A 156 13.65 -5.14 10.62
N ARG A 157 14.36 -5.47 9.57
CA ARG A 157 14.12 -6.65 8.74
C ARG A 157 14.96 -7.81 9.24
N ARG A 158 14.32 -8.94 9.47
CA ARG A 158 14.98 -10.20 9.85
C ARG A 158 15.03 -11.16 8.67
N ILE A 159 16.24 -11.57 8.30
CA ILE A 159 16.46 -12.55 7.23
C ILE A 159 17.00 -13.82 7.88
N TRP A 160 16.26 -14.91 7.75
CA TRP A 160 16.64 -16.23 8.27
C TRP A 160 17.37 -17.02 7.19
N SER A 161 18.54 -17.53 7.50
CA SER A 161 19.33 -18.40 6.61
C SER A 161 20.08 -19.45 7.42
N ALA A 162 19.94 -20.72 7.05
CA ALA A 162 20.70 -21.86 7.59
C ALA A 162 20.83 -21.91 9.13
N GLY A 163 19.74 -21.57 9.87
CA GLY A 163 19.71 -21.63 11.34
C GLY A 163 20.25 -20.37 12.05
N SER A 164 20.67 -19.37 11.31
CA SER A 164 21.00 -18.03 11.82
C SER A 164 20.04 -16.98 11.25
N HIS A 165 19.98 -15.82 11.91
CA HIS A 165 19.27 -14.67 11.36
C HIS A 165 20.20 -13.45 11.31
N MET A 166 19.97 -12.61 10.33
CA MET A 166 20.61 -11.32 10.19
C MET A 166 19.53 -10.25 10.33
N GLU A 167 19.80 -9.22 11.12
CA GLU A 167 18.94 -8.05 11.23
C GLU A 167 19.53 -6.90 10.44
N THR A 168 18.69 -6.24 9.66
CA THR A 168 19.07 -5.06 8.87
C THR A 168 18.05 -3.98 9.14
N VAL A 169 18.51 -2.76 9.41
CA VAL A 169 17.63 -1.59 9.49
C VAL A 169 17.31 -1.14 8.07
N VAL A 170 16.04 -1.06 7.77
CA VAL A 170 15.53 -0.54 6.49
C VAL A 170 15.00 0.86 6.72
N ASP A 171 15.60 1.82 6.05
CA ASP A 171 15.18 3.22 6.07
C ASP A 171 14.11 3.48 5.01
N CYS A 172 13.05 4.17 5.39
CA CYS A 172 11.92 4.58 4.56
C CYS A 172 11.69 6.10 4.62
N SER A 173 12.67 6.87 5.09
CA SER A 173 12.53 8.32 5.31
C SER A 173 12.20 9.05 4.01
N ASP A 174 12.86 8.69 2.91
CA ASP A 174 12.64 9.32 1.61
C ASP A 174 11.23 9.01 1.07
N GLU A 175 10.78 7.76 1.18
CA GLU A 175 9.44 7.34 0.77
C GLU A 175 8.37 8.07 1.59
N TRP A 176 8.58 8.20 2.92
CA TRP A 176 7.69 8.91 3.82
C TRP A 176 7.59 10.40 3.47
N GLN A 177 8.71 11.10 3.27
CA GLN A 177 8.73 12.52 2.92
C GLN A 177 8.07 12.77 1.55
N ARG A 178 8.32 11.92 0.55
CA ARG A 178 7.66 12.01 -0.75
C ARG A 178 6.16 11.82 -0.62
N TYR A 179 5.73 10.89 0.23
CA TYR A 179 4.32 10.65 0.50
C TYR A 179 3.63 11.87 1.13
N LEU A 180 4.21 12.45 2.20
CA LEU A 180 3.66 13.65 2.84
C LEU A 180 3.53 14.80 1.85
N LYS A 181 4.56 15.02 1.03
CA LYS A 181 4.51 16.03 -0.04
C LYS A 181 3.42 15.75 -1.06
N ARG A 182 3.23 14.48 -1.45
CA ARG A 182 2.22 14.05 -2.43
C ARG A 182 0.80 14.36 -1.96
N ILE A 183 0.50 14.13 -0.70
CA ILE A 183 -0.82 14.43 -0.11
C ILE A 183 -0.98 15.87 0.36
N GLY A 184 0.06 16.72 0.19
CA GLY A 184 0.05 18.12 0.64
C GLY A 184 -0.02 18.28 2.16
N TYR A 185 0.52 17.32 2.91
CA TYR A 185 0.54 17.37 4.37
C TYR A 185 1.67 18.28 4.86
N THR A 186 1.34 19.23 5.73
CA THR A 186 2.27 20.08 6.48
C THR A 186 2.00 19.88 7.96
N ASP A 187 3.04 19.67 8.76
CA ASP A 187 2.91 19.72 10.21
C ASP A 187 2.73 21.21 10.61
N ASP A 188 1.48 21.63 10.85
CA ASP A 188 1.16 22.95 11.43
C ASP A 188 1.23 22.89 12.95
#